data_314cd46dec4771209b36dae463dd4cb9
#
_entry.id   314cd46dec4771209b36dae463dd4cb9
#
_cell.length_a   1.000
_cell.length_b   1.000
_cell.length_c   1.000
_cell.angle_alpha   90.00
_cell.angle_beta   90.00
_cell.angle_gamma   90.00
#
_symmetry.space_group_name_H-M   'P 1'
#
loop_
_entity.id
_entity.type
_entity.pdbx_description
1 polymer ?
#
loop_
_entity_poly.entity_id
_entity_poly.type
_entity_poly.pdbx_seq_one_letter_code
_entity_poly.pdbx_strand_id
1 'polypeptide(L)'
;MKSLIADDRVRIFDGAMGTLLYSRGVFVNVCYDELNLSRPELVRGIHEEYVDAGADILETNTFGANPVKLSSYSLDDRTEELNKQAARLAVEAASKAQVTDRDVMRTSSERPVAVTGAIGPLGIRIEPWGPTSLEEAEAYFGRQVAGLLAGGVDGFVLETFSDLSELGCALRAIRAACNLPVFAHMTVGTDGRTSLGTEPAQVARSLEESGADVIGLNCSVGPAVMLDAIEEMAEVTTLPLSAQPNAGLPRTVRDRKIYLASPDYMAQYARRMIDVGVRFVGGCCGTTPDHVRKMRDAVAALQPKHPVVTIREASPSPASIAEPVPLEGRSAWGRKLVRGETVASVEIIPPHSWDASQVTTPARQLKVSGVDAVSIVESPRSRSRMGALSAALIVERDVGLESIVHYTCRDKNMLGMISDLLGAAAAGIRNVLVVSGDPPAMGPYPDATAVFDIDSIGLTNVIQGLNRGIDPGGNAIGAPTEFVQGVALNQGAVDQNRERKRFHYKVEAGADFAITQPVFNPDALRAFLEATNPDIPVVAGIWPFVDLRNAEFLANEMPGVDVPAEFVERMRIAQASGADAALEEGVTIALEMIEATRGLVRGFHLTAPHRNVQVALRVLRESGVRATA
;
A
#
# COMPACT_ATOMS: atom_id res chain seq x y z
N MET A 1 -7.79 -22.84 24.76
CA MET A 1 -6.91 -21.70 24.40
C MET A 1 -6.80 -20.67 25.53
N LYS A 2 -7.89 -20.11 26.06
CA LYS A 2 -7.82 -19.10 27.14
C LYS A 2 -7.03 -19.59 28.37
N SER A 3 -7.16 -20.84 28.76
CA SER A 3 -6.38 -21.45 29.85
C SER A 3 -4.88 -21.55 29.52
N LEU A 4 -4.51 -21.77 28.25
CA LEU A 4 -3.12 -21.81 27.81
C LEU A 4 -2.44 -20.44 27.84
N ILE A 5 -3.21 -19.36 27.65
CA ILE A 5 -2.70 -17.99 27.75
C ILE A 5 -2.65 -17.53 29.22
N ALA A 6 -3.56 -18.03 30.05
CA ALA A 6 -3.63 -17.63 31.46
C ALA A 6 -2.57 -18.27 32.37
N ASP A 7 -2.03 -19.43 31.96
CA ASP A 7 -0.96 -20.08 32.74
C ASP A 7 0.44 -19.58 32.29
N ASP A 8 1.43 -19.65 33.17
CA ASP A 8 2.78 -19.16 32.90
C ASP A 8 3.70 -20.22 32.26
N ARG A 9 3.13 -21.26 31.65
CA ARG A 9 3.93 -22.33 31.04
C ARG A 9 4.35 -21.95 29.62
N VAL A 10 5.54 -22.41 29.24
CA VAL A 10 5.98 -22.40 27.85
C VAL A 10 5.10 -23.33 27.03
N ARG A 11 4.66 -22.87 25.86
CA ARG A 11 3.84 -23.63 24.91
C ARG A 11 4.54 -23.70 23.56
N ILE A 12 4.37 -24.84 22.92
CA ILE A 12 5.00 -25.13 21.62
C ILE A 12 3.94 -25.10 20.52
N PHE A 13 4.13 -24.20 19.56
CA PHE A 13 3.43 -24.25 18.28
C PHE A 13 3.98 -25.36 17.40
N ASP A 14 3.24 -25.72 16.37
CA ASP A 14 3.72 -26.58 15.30
C ASP A 14 4.80 -25.88 14.44
N GLY A 15 5.01 -26.34 13.23
CA GLY A 15 6.00 -25.83 12.31
C GLY A 15 5.42 -25.65 10.90
N ALA A 16 6.31 -25.55 9.93
CA ALA A 16 5.93 -25.24 8.56
C ALA A 16 4.97 -26.26 7.94
N MET A 17 3.85 -25.77 7.40
CA MET A 17 2.96 -26.56 6.54
C MET A 17 3.45 -26.53 5.08
N GLY A 18 3.63 -25.36 4.49
CA GLY A 18 3.92 -25.19 3.06
C GLY A 18 5.23 -25.84 2.62
N THR A 19 6.34 -25.64 3.34
CA THR A 19 7.63 -26.26 2.99
C THR A 19 7.62 -27.77 3.20
N LEU A 20 6.82 -28.28 4.13
CA LEU A 20 6.65 -29.71 4.34
C LEU A 20 5.81 -30.35 3.23
N LEU A 21 4.73 -29.74 2.79
CA LEU A 21 3.96 -30.15 1.61
C LEU A 21 4.86 -30.20 0.36
N TYR A 22 5.68 -29.16 0.16
CA TYR A 22 6.64 -29.12 -0.94
C TYR A 22 7.64 -30.28 -0.88
N SER A 23 8.18 -30.60 0.30
CA SER A 23 9.11 -31.72 0.49
C SER A 23 8.46 -33.09 0.20
N ARG A 24 7.12 -33.18 0.28
CA ARG A 24 6.32 -34.36 -0.04
C ARG A 24 5.84 -34.41 -1.48
N GLY A 25 6.40 -33.56 -2.35
CA GLY A 25 6.15 -33.59 -3.79
C GLY A 25 4.95 -32.76 -4.24
N VAL A 26 4.43 -31.85 -3.41
CA VAL A 26 3.44 -30.87 -3.86
C VAL A 26 4.19 -29.68 -4.47
N PHE A 27 3.91 -29.39 -5.75
CA PHE A 27 4.59 -28.30 -6.46
C PHE A 27 4.12 -26.92 -5.99
N VAL A 28 4.99 -25.91 -6.11
CA VAL A 28 4.73 -24.53 -5.66
C VAL A 28 3.67 -23.77 -6.50
N ASN A 29 3.29 -24.29 -7.64
CA ASN A 29 2.31 -23.68 -8.56
C ASN A 29 0.86 -24.11 -8.30
N VAL A 30 0.58 -24.80 -7.20
CA VAL A 30 -0.79 -25.18 -6.80
C VAL A 30 -1.21 -24.39 -5.55
N CYS A 31 -2.50 -24.23 -5.38
CA CYS A 31 -3.06 -23.64 -4.16
C CYS A 31 -2.93 -24.64 -3.00
N TYR A 32 -2.08 -24.33 -2.02
CA TYR A 32 -1.88 -25.23 -0.87
C TYR A 32 -3.12 -25.30 0.04
N ASP A 33 -3.89 -24.22 0.09
CA ASP A 33 -5.12 -24.17 0.87
C ASP A 33 -6.20 -25.08 0.28
N GLU A 34 -6.20 -25.30 -1.04
CA GLU A 34 -7.14 -26.21 -1.73
C GLU A 34 -6.90 -27.69 -1.38
N LEU A 35 -5.67 -28.05 -0.95
CA LEU A 35 -5.34 -29.41 -0.51
C LEU A 35 -6.20 -29.88 0.68
N ASN A 36 -6.78 -28.97 1.43
CA ASN A 36 -7.75 -29.31 2.48
C ASN A 36 -8.98 -30.05 1.94
N LEU A 37 -9.30 -29.85 0.66
CA LEU A 37 -10.41 -30.51 -0.03
C LEU A 37 -9.94 -31.66 -0.92
N SER A 38 -8.90 -31.45 -1.74
CA SER A 38 -8.45 -32.44 -2.72
C SER A 38 -7.53 -33.52 -2.14
N ARG A 39 -6.78 -33.20 -1.07
CA ARG A 39 -5.83 -34.10 -0.41
C ARG A 39 -5.91 -34.03 1.12
N PRO A 40 -7.11 -34.19 1.72
CA PRO A 40 -7.31 -33.99 3.16
C PRO A 40 -6.44 -34.92 4.03
N GLU A 41 -6.21 -36.15 3.58
CA GLU A 41 -5.37 -37.12 4.29
C GLU A 41 -3.91 -36.66 4.42
N LEU A 42 -3.38 -35.98 3.38
CA LEU A 42 -2.02 -35.45 3.41
C LEU A 42 -1.89 -34.32 4.44
N VAL A 43 -2.85 -33.39 4.45
CA VAL A 43 -2.86 -32.26 5.39
C VAL A 43 -3.06 -32.75 6.81
N ARG A 44 -4.04 -33.62 7.04
CA ARG A 44 -4.28 -34.24 8.35
C ARG A 44 -3.05 -34.99 8.88
N GLY A 45 -2.40 -35.78 8.02
CA GLY A 45 -1.20 -36.51 8.40
C GLY A 45 -0.04 -35.60 8.87
N ILE A 46 0.10 -34.41 8.28
CA ILE A 46 1.08 -33.43 8.73
C ILE A 46 0.73 -32.88 10.13
N HIS A 47 -0.55 -32.55 10.37
CA HIS A 47 -0.98 -32.12 11.71
C HIS A 47 -0.75 -33.22 12.75
N GLU A 48 -1.06 -34.48 12.43
CA GLU A 48 -0.81 -35.63 13.32
C GLU A 48 0.69 -35.77 13.67
N GLU A 49 1.57 -35.60 12.71
CA GLU A 49 3.04 -35.63 12.95
C GLU A 49 3.51 -34.50 13.88
N TYR A 50 2.93 -33.31 13.79
CA TYR A 50 3.23 -32.23 14.73
C TYR A 50 2.65 -32.49 16.13
N VAL A 51 1.49 -33.10 16.22
CA VAL A 51 0.95 -33.59 17.50
C VAL A 51 1.91 -34.61 18.12
N ASP A 52 2.37 -35.58 17.35
CA ASP A 52 3.31 -36.62 17.81
C ASP A 52 4.70 -36.03 18.18
N ALA A 53 5.08 -34.92 17.56
CA ALA A 53 6.27 -34.16 17.91
C ALA A 53 6.10 -33.37 19.23
N GLY A 54 4.85 -33.23 19.71
CA GLY A 54 4.51 -32.60 20.99
C GLY A 54 4.18 -31.12 20.89
N ALA A 55 3.60 -30.68 19.80
CA ALA A 55 2.99 -29.37 19.70
C ALA A 55 1.80 -29.24 20.67
N ASP A 56 1.72 -28.13 21.37
CA ASP A 56 0.58 -27.75 22.22
C ASP A 56 -0.51 -27.02 21.42
N ILE A 57 -0.12 -26.39 20.29
CA ILE A 57 -0.96 -25.59 19.42
C ILE A 57 -0.67 -25.95 17.97
N LEU A 58 -1.74 -26.20 17.19
CA LEU A 58 -1.68 -26.39 15.73
C LEU A 58 -2.22 -25.15 15.02
N GLU A 59 -1.61 -24.81 13.90
CA GLU A 59 -2.09 -23.82 12.94
C GLU A 59 -2.80 -24.49 11.77
N THR A 60 -3.96 -23.98 11.34
CA THR A 60 -4.67 -24.54 10.18
C THR A 60 -3.93 -24.29 8.87
N ASN A 61 -4.10 -25.13 7.87
CA ASN A 61 -3.57 -24.89 6.52
C ASN A 61 -4.43 -23.88 5.76
N THR A 62 -4.41 -22.61 6.19
CA THR A 62 -5.27 -21.53 5.69
C THR A 62 -4.59 -20.19 5.51
N PHE A 63 -3.25 -20.16 5.48
CA PHE A 63 -2.46 -18.93 5.32
C PHE A 63 -2.88 -18.07 4.12
N GLY A 64 -3.22 -18.70 2.99
CA GLY A 64 -3.65 -18.06 1.76
C GLY A 64 -5.14 -18.17 1.49
N ALA A 65 -5.94 -18.72 2.39
CA ALA A 65 -7.34 -19.05 2.16
C ALA A 65 -8.29 -17.84 2.28
N ASN A 66 -7.85 -16.64 1.88
CA ASN A 66 -8.69 -15.46 1.75
C ASN A 66 -9.19 -15.30 0.30
N PRO A 67 -10.33 -14.60 0.06
CA PRO A 67 -10.92 -14.51 -1.26
C PRO A 67 -10.01 -13.87 -2.31
N VAL A 68 -9.11 -12.96 -1.90
CA VAL A 68 -8.19 -12.25 -2.80
C VAL A 68 -7.15 -13.22 -3.38
N LYS A 69 -6.46 -13.99 -2.55
CA LYS A 69 -5.47 -14.98 -3.02
C LYS A 69 -6.14 -16.14 -3.75
N LEU A 70 -7.30 -16.59 -3.26
CA LEU A 70 -8.06 -17.69 -3.86
C LEU A 70 -8.60 -17.33 -5.26
N SER A 71 -8.87 -16.05 -5.55
CA SER A 71 -9.32 -15.59 -6.87
C SER A 71 -8.33 -15.92 -7.99
N SER A 72 -7.02 -15.93 -7.70
CA SER A 72 -5.98 -16.33 -8.64
C SER A 72 -6.09 -17.79 -9.11
N TYR A 73 -6.85 -18.59 -8.38
CA TYR A 73 -7.14 -20.00 -8.67
C TYR A 73 -8.63 -20.24 -9.00
N SER A 74 -9.45 -19.18 -9.12
CA SER A 74 -10.90 -19.25 -9.29
C SER A 74 -11.60 -20.04 -8.17
N LEU A 75 -11.16 -19.81 -6.93
CA LEU A 75 -11.63 -20.49 -5.70
C LEU A 75 -12.19 -19.50 -4.66
N ASP A 76 -12.31 -18.24 -4.99
CA ASP A 76 -12.79 -17.19 -4.08
C ASP A 76 -14.20 -17.45 -3.56
N ASP A 77 -15.08 -18.02 -4.39
CA ASP A 77 -16.44 -18.43 -3.98
C ASP A 77 -16.45 -19.55 -2.91
N ARG A 78 -15.35 -20.29 -2.76
CA ARG A 78 -15.21 -21.39 -1.81
C ARG A 78 -14.43 -21.03 -0.55
N THR A 79 -14.22 -19.77 -0.29
CA THR A 79 -13.41 -19.28 0.85
C THR A 79 -13.86 -19.89 2.17
N GLU A 80 -15.15 -19.84 2.50
CA GLU A 80 -15.68 -20.34 3.76
C GLU A 80 -15.59 -21.87 3.86
N GLU A 81 -15.82 -22.57 2.76
CA GLU A 81 -15.73 -24.04 2.68
C GLU A 81 -14.31 -24.52 2.95
N LEU A 82 -13.31 -23.92 2.27
CA LEU A 82 -11.90 -24.26 2.40
C LEU A 82 -11.42 -24.07 3.85
N ASN A 83 -11.71 -22.91 4.45
CA ASN A 83 -11.34 -22.60 5.83
C ASN A 83 -12.01 -23.54 6.84
N LYS A 84 -13.30 -23.83 6.66
CA LYS A 84 -14.02 -24.76 7.51
C LYS A 84 -13.43 -26.17 7.46
N GLN A 85 -13.10 -26.64 6.28
CA GLN A 85 -12.53 -27.99 6.12
C GLN A 85 -11.12 -28.07 6.72
N ALA A 86 -10.27 -27.06 6.48
CA ALA A 86 -8.94 -26.99 7.08
C ALA A 86 -8.98 -27.03 8.61
N ALA A 87 -9.86 -26.21 9.22
CA ALA A 87 -10.05 -26.23 10.67
C ALA A 87 -10.49 -27.61 11.18
N ARG A 88 -11.41 -28.29 10.48
CA ARG A 88 -11.84 -29.65 10.84
C ARG A 88 -10.69 -30.64 10.83
N LEU A 89 -9.83 -30.62 9.80
CA LEU A 89 -8.68 -31.54 9.71
C LEU A 89 -7.72 -31.35 10.88
N ALA A 90 -7.42 -30.10 11.24
CA ALA A 90 -6.58 -29.79 12.40
C ALA A 90 -7.25 -30.22 13.73
N VAL A 91 -8.55 -29.98 13.87
CA VAL A 91 -9.35 -30.41 15.04
C VAL A 91 -9.37 -31.93 15.18
N GLU A 92 -9.54 -32.67 14.07
CA GLU A 92 -9.49 -34.13 14.07
C GLU A 92 -8.12 -34.65 14.52
N ALA A 93 -7.02 -34.08 14.01
CA ALA A 93 -5.67 -34.43 14.43
C ALA A 93 -5.42 -34.12 15.92
N ALA A 94 -5.83 -32.92 16.37
CA ALA A 94 -5.69 -32.50 17.77
C ALA A 94 -6.48 -33.38 18.74
N SER A 95 -7.63 -33.93 18.31
CA SER A 95 -8.49 -34.77 19.14
C SER A 95 -7.94 -36.20 19.34
N LYS A 96 -7.00 -36.64 18.49
CA LYS A 96 -6.31 -37.94 18.64
C LYS A 96 -5.16 -37.91 19.63
N ALA A 97 -4.72 -36.69 20.07
CA ALA A 97 -3.64 -36.56 21.02
C ALA A 97 -3.99 -37.26 22.34
N GLN A 98 -3.00 -38.00 22.89
CA GLN A 98 -3.15 -38.60 24.21
C GLN A 98 -3.00 -37.52 25.29
N VAL A 99 -3.86 -37.56 26.31
CA VAL A 99 -3.75 -36.68 27.49
C VAL A 99 -2.45 -37.01 28.21
N THR A 100 -1.62 -36.00 28.42
CA THR A 100 -0.35 -36.12 29.16
C THR A 100 -0.44 -35.39 30.51
N ASP A 101 0.51 -35.63 31.43
CA ASP A 101 0.58 -34.94 32.73
C ASP A 101 0.65 -33.40 32.60
N ARG A 102 0.96 -32.87 31.39
CA ARG A 102 0.93 -31.44 31.09
C ARG A 102 -0.50 -30.85 31.02
N ASP A 103 -1.51 -31.69 30.84
CA ASP A 103 -2.91 -31.30 30.61
C ASP A 103 -3.73 -31.20 31.88
N VAL A 104 -3.15 -31.46 33.07
CA VAL A 104 -3.85 -31.54 34.36
C VAL A 104 -4.61 -30.26 34.77
N MET A 105 -4.27 -29.12 34.18
CA MET A 105 -4.92 -27.83 34.47
C MET A 105 -6.00 -27.43 33.43
N ARG A 106 -6.27 -28.25 32.42
CA ARG A 106 -7.33 -27.97 31.44
C ARG A 106 -8.70 -28.37 31.94
N THR A 107 -9.71 -27.61 31.55
CA THR A 107 -11.10 -28.02 31.82
C THR A 107 -11.46 -29.27 31.01
N SER A 108 -12.37 -30.07 31.52
CA SER A 108 -12.80 -31.32 30.86
C SER A 108 -13.39 -31.13 29.45
N SER A 109 -13.64 -29.88 29.05
CA SER A 109 -14.17 -29.52 27.72
C SER A 109 -13.09 -29.07 26.72
N GLU A 110 -11.83 -28.88 27.18
CA GLU A 110 -10.73 -28.45 26.30
C GLU A 110 -9.98 -29.63 25.70
N ARG A 111 -9.63 -29.54 24.41
CA ARG A 111 -8.80 -30.52 23.71
C ARG A 111 -7.37 -30.54 24.28
N PRO A 112 -6.66 -31.68 24.22
CA PRO A 112 -5.25 -31.78 24.64
C PRO A 112 -4.34 -30.85 23.83
N VAL A 113 -4.60 -30.65 22.54
CA VAL A 113 -3.92 -29.73 21.64
C VAL A 113 -4.91 -28.69 21.16
N ALA A 114 -4.57 -27.43 21.27
CA ALA A 114 -5.41 -26.34 20.78
C ALA A 114 -5.21 -26.11 19.29
N VAL A 115 -6.24 -25.59 18.60
CA VAL A 115 -6.20 -25.30 17.17
C VAL A 115 -6.43 -23.81 16.93
N THR A 116 -5.50 -23.15 16.28
CA THR A 116 -5.63 -21.77 15.83
C THR A 116 -5.92 -21.69 14.35
N GLY A 117 -6.86 -20.83 13.97
CA GLY A 117 -7.11 -20.48 12.58
C GLY A 117 -6.01 -19.56 12.08
N ALA A 118 -5.19 -20.04 11.16
CA ALA A 118 -4.12 -19.25 10.56
C ALA A 118 -4.67 -18.30 9.50
N ILE A 119 -4.34 -17.01 9.61
CA ILE A 119 -4.74 -15.95 8.69
C ILE A 119 -3.47 -15.17 8.29
N GLY A 120 -3.14 -15.19 7.00
CA GLY A 120 -2.06 -14.40 6.43
C GLY A 120 -2.57 -13.17 5.70
N PRO A 121 -1.64 -12.28 5.23
CA PRO A 121 -2.00 -11.07 4.51
C PRO A 121 -2.78 -11.36 3.21
N LEU A 122 -3.59 -10.41 2.78
CA LEU A 122 -4.40 -10.50 1.56
C LEU A 122 -3.56 -10.67 0.29
N GLY A 123 -2.33 -10.13 0.30
CA GLY A 123 -1.45 -10.15 -0.87
C GLY A 123 -1.69 -9.01 -1.85
N ILE A 124 -2.47 -8.02 -1.44
CA ILE A 124 -2.71 -6.75 -2.14
C ILE A 124 -2.38 -5.59 -1.22
N ARG A 125 -2.20 -4.40 -1.80
CA ARG A 125 -2.05 -3.18 -1.00
C ARG A 125 -3.42 -2.65 -0.60
N ILE A 126 -3.58 -2.36 0.68
CA ILE A 126 -4.76 -1.72 1.24
C ILE A 126 -4.45 -0.25 1.58
N GLU A 127 -5.46 0.51 1.88
CA GLU A 127 -5.32 1.85 2.45
C GLU A 127 -4.45 1.82 3.73
N PRO A 128 -3.54 2.81 3.93
CA PRO A 128 -3.34 4.01 3.11
C PRO A 128 -2.44 3.83 1.87
N TRP A 129 -1.89 2.64 1.62
CA TRP A 129 -0.87 2.42 0.58
C TRP A 129 -1.43 1.90 -0.75
N GLY A 130 -2.70 1.50 -0.81
CA GLY A 130 -3.33 0.90 -1.97
C GLY A 130 -4.80 1.28 -2.16
N PRO A 131 -5.41 0.76 -3.23
CA PRO A 131 -6.77 1.13 -3.62
C PRO A 131 -7.88 0.42 -2.84
N THR A 132 -7.54 -0.61 -2.06
CA THR A 132 -8.51 -1.38 -1.28
C THR A 132 -8.74 -0.69 0.06
N SER A 133 -9.98 -0.33 0.37
CA SER A 133 -10.30 0.31 1.64
C SER A 133 -10.12 -0.63 2.83
N LEU A 134 -9.99 -0.05 4.03
CA LEU A 134 -9.93 -0.83 5.26
C LEU A 134 -11.20 -1.68 5.45
N GLU A 135 -12.38 -1.15 5.10
CA GLU A 135 -13.65 -1.87 5.17
C GLU A 135 -13.71 -3.07 4.21
N GLU A 136 -13.21 -2.91 2.98
CA GLU A 136 -13.12 -4.01 2.02
C GLU A 136 -12.16 -5.09 2.52
N ALA A 137 -11.02 -4.70 3.09
CA ALA A 137 -10.07 -5.62 3.69
C ALA A 137 -10.69 -6.40 4.87
N GLU A 138 -11.41 -5.71 5.77
CA GLU A 138 -12.13 -6.35 6.87
C GLU A 138 -13.18 -7.35 6.37
N ALA A 139 -13.92 -7.00 5.31
CA ALA A 139 -14.89 -7.91 4.71
C ALA A 139 -14.24 -9.18 4.13
N TYR A 140 -13.07 -9.05 3.49
CA TYR A 140 -12.32 -10.20 2.99
C TYR A 140 -11.84 -11.12 4.12
N PHE A 141 -11.26 -10.56 5.18
CA PHE A 141 -10.89 -11.34 6.37
C PHE A 141 -12.11 -11.95 7.07
N GLY A 142 -13.23 -11.24 7.13
CA GLY A 142 -14.48 -11.73 7.73
C GLY A 142 -14.97 -13.04 7.11
N ARG A 143 -14.82 -13.22 5.80
CA ARG A 143 -15.16 -14.49 5.11
C ARG A 143 -14.27 -15.64 5.58
N GLN A 144 -12.97 -15.41 5.69
CA GLN A 144 -12.02 -16.40 6.20
C GLN A 144 -12.34 -16.77 7.65
N VAL A 145 -12.55 -15.76 8.51
CA VAL A 145 -12.93 -15.93 9.92
C VAL A 145 -14.21 -16.76 10.06
N ALA A 146 -15.23 -16.49 9.26
CA ALA A 146 -16.50 -17.25 9.30
C ALA A 146 -16.29 -18.75 9.02
N GLY A 147 -15.48 -19.09 8.02
CA GLY A 147 -15.13 -20.47 7.70
C GLY A 147 -14.38 -21.16 8.85
N LEU A 148 -13.36 -20.51 9.41
CA LEU A 148 -12.56 -21.04 10.52
C LEU A 148 -13.40 -21.29 11.77
N LEU A 149 -14.26 -20.34 12.15
CA LEU A 149 -15.21 -20.51 13.27
C LEU A 149 -16.16 -21.69 13.06
N ALA A 150 -16.70 -21.82 11.84
CA ALA A 150 -17.59 -22.94 11.50
C ALA A 150 -16.86 -24.30 11.51
N GLY A 151 -15.53 -24.31 11.40
CA GLY A 151 -14.68 -25.50 11.53
C GLY A 151 -14.28 -25.84 12.96
N GLY A 152 -14.44 -24.91 13.91
CA GLY A 152 -14.30 -25.15 15.36
C GLY A 152 -12.90 -24.89 15.91
N VAL A 153 -12.23 -23.82 15.47
CA VAL A 153 -10.95 -23.35 16.02
C VAL A 153 -11.11 -22.86 17.46
N ASP A 154 -10.03 -22.90 18.26
CA ASP A 154 -9.98 -22.44 19.65
C ASP A 154 -9.46 -21.01 19.79
N GLY A 155 -8.87 -20.47 18.75
CA GLY A 155 -8.29 -19.13 18.64
C GLY A 155 -7.84 -18.83 17.22
N PHE A 156 -7.16 -17.71 17.05
CA PHE A 156 -6.61 -17.30 15.77
C PHE A 156 -5.12 -16.95 15.86
N VAL A 157 -4.40 -17.14 14.78
CA VAL A 157 -3.07 -16.61 14.57
C VAL A 157 -3.06 -15.75 13.30
N LEU A 158 -2.77 -14.47 13.45
CA LEU A 158 -2.49 -13.55 12.38
C LEU A 158 -0.99 -13.65 12.11
N GLU A 159 -0.58 -14.23 10.99
CA GLU A 159 0.80 -14.57 10.74
C GLU A 159 1.36 -13.90 9.48
N THR A 160 2.66 -13.57 9.55
CA THR A 160 3.45 -13.09 8.40
C THR A 160 2.94 -11.76 7.84
N PHE A 161 2.36 -10.91 8.69
CA PHE A 161 1.98 -9.56 8.31
C PHE A 161 3.21 -8.64 8.29
N SER A 162 3.23 -7.72 7.34
CA SER A 162 4.27 -6.69 7.19
C SER A 162 3.73 -5.27 7.32
N ASP A 163 2.41 -5.13 7.38
CA ASP A 163 1.68 -3.88 7.52
C ASP A 163 0.75 -3.95 8.74
N LEU A 164 0.94 -3.03 9.70
CA LEU A 164 0.14 -2.94 10.91
C LEU A 164 -1.33 -2.59 10.63
N SER A 165 -1.60 -1.80 9.59
CA SER A 165 -2.97 -1.44 9.19
C SER A 165 -3.73 -2.67 8.69
N GLU A 166 -3.08 -3.51 7.87
CA GLU A 166 -3.67 -4.75 7.37
C GLU A 166 -3.91 -5.75 8.50
N LEU A 167 -2.95 -5.93 9.40
CA LEU A 167 -3.13 -6.77 10.58
C LEU A 167 -4.28 -6.26 11.45
N GLY A 168 -4.40 -4.95 11.63
CA GLY A 168 -5.51 -4.31 12.35
C GLY A 168 -6.88 -4.65 11.73
N CYS A 169 -7.01 -4.65 10.39
CA CYS A 169 -8.24 -5.08 9.71
C CYS A 169 -8.60 -6.53 10.02
N ALA A 170 -7.62 -7.44 9.96
CA ALA A 170 -7.84 -8.85 10.28
C ALA A 170 -8.29 -9.04 11.75
N LEU A 171 -7.66 -8.30 12.67
CA LEU A 171 -8.01 -8.35 14.09
C LEU A 171 -9.43 -7.81 14.34
N ARG A 172 -9.82 -6.68 13.73
CA ARG A 172 -11.19 -6.15 13.82
C ARG A 172 -12.22 -7.10 13.25
N ALA A 173 -11.93 -7.75 12.12
CA ALA A 173 -12.81 -8.77 11.55
C ALA A 173 -13.04 -9.96 12.51
N ILE A 174 -11.99 -10.42 13.21
CA ILE A 174 -12.11 -11.46 14.24
C ILE A 174 -12.95 -10.97 15.41
N ARG A 175 -12.65 -9.77 15.95
CA ARG A 175 -13.36 -9.20 17.11
C ARG A 175 -14.84 -8.92 16.81
N ALA A 176 -15.19 -8.56 15.58
CA ALA A 176 -16.58 -8.42 15.15
C ALA A 176 -17.34 -9.75 15.16
N ALA A 177 -16.65 -10.87 14.92
CA ALA A 177 -17.25 -12.19 14.83
C ALA A 177 -17.24 -12.98 16.16
N CYS A 178 -16.22 -12.79 17.03
CA CYS A 178 -16.05 -13.58 18.24
C CYS A 178 -15.09 -12.96 19.27
N ASN A 179 -15.05 -13.58 20.48
CA ASN A 179 -14.12 -13.25 21.57
C ASN A 179 -13.08 -14.36 21.81
N LEU A 180 -12.68 -15.08 20.76
CA LEU A 180 -11.60 -16.06 20.87
C LEU A 180 -10.24 -15.35 20.94
N PRO A 181 -9.23 -15.96 21.59
CA PRO A 181 -7.89 -15.40 21.66
C PRO A 181 -7.24 -15.25 20.29
N VAL A 182 -6.44 -14.18 20.14
CA VAL A 182 -5.72 -13.86 18.92
C VAL A 182 -4.22 -13.68 19.20
N PHE A 183 -3.41 -14.43 18.52
CA PHE A 183 -1.97 -14.23 18.37
C PHE A 183 -1.73 -13.31 17.17
N ALA A 184 -1.04 -12.20 17.39
CA ALA A 184 -0.75 -11.24 16.33
C ALA A 184 0.76 -11.20 16.04
N HIS A 185 1.16 -11.69 14.87
CA HIS A 185 2.55 -11.77 14.46
C HIS A 185 2.85 -10.89 13.26
N MET A 186 3.89 -10.08 13.41
CA MET A 186 4.50 -9.34 12.32
C MET A 186 5.75 -10.05 11.79
N THR A 187 6.22 -9.63 10.63
CA THR A 187 7.53 -10.03 10.10
C THR A 187 8.53 -8.89 10.16
N VAL A 188 9.81 -9.24 10.36
CA VAL A 188 10.92 -8.29 10.29
C VAL A 188 11.95 -8.74 9.24
N GLY A 189 12.66 -7.78 8.67
CA GLY A 189 13.79 -8.02 7.78
C GLY A 189 15.07 -8.38 8.54
N THR A 190 16.17 -8.55 7.81
CA THR A 190 17.49 -8.84 8.40
C THR A 190 18.06 -7.69 9.22
N ASP A 191 17.48 -6.50 9.11
CA ASP A 191 17.76 -5.31 9.91
C ASP A 191 16.92 -5.23 11.20
N GLY A 192 16.08 -6.25 11.47
CA GLY A 192 15.18 -6.30 12.62
C GLY A 192 13.92 -5.43 12.50
N ARG A 193 13.67 -4.74 11.37
CA ARG A 193 12.53 -3.85 11.17
C ARG A 193 11.48 -4.46 10.22
N THR A 194 10.25 -3.98 10.29
CA THR A 194 9.22 -4.34 9.30
C THR A 194 9.57 -3.85 7.91
N SER A 195 8.86 -4.31 6.88
CA SER A 195 9.07 -3.84 5.50
C SER A 195 8.84 -2.33 5.31
N LEU A 196 8.07 -1.70 6.19
CA LEU A 196 7.84 -0.25 6.23
C LEU A 196 8.85 0.49 7.14
N GLY A 197 9.81 -0.21 7.74
CA GLY A 197 10.84 0.36 8.60
C GLY A 197 10.44 0.53 10.07
N THR A 198 9.28 0.01 10.49
CA THR A 198 8.81 0.11 11.89
C THR A 198 9.69 -0.71 12.82
N GLU A 199 10.11 -0.12 13.92
CA GLU A 199 10.94 -0.75 14.95
C GLU A 199 10.15 -1.78 15.78
N PRO A 200 10.79 -2.86 16.29
CA PRO A 200 10.12 -3.91 17.07
C PRO A 200 9.38 -3.38 18.30
N ALA A 201 9.95 -2.42 19.02
CA ALA A 201 9.31 -1.80 20.17
C ALA A 201 8.01 -1.06 19.80
N GLN A 202 7.96 -0.42 18.63
CA GLN A 202 6.75 0.23 18.14
C GLN A 202 5.71 -0.80 17.67
N VAL A 203 6.16 -1.87 17.00
CA VAL A 203 5.30 -3.00 16.65
C VAL A 203 4.59 -3.53 17.89
N ALA A 204 5.33 -3.79 19.00
CA ALA A 204 4.76 -4.32 20.23
C ALA A 204 3.66 -3.41 20.79
N ARG A 205 3.91 -2.10 20.88
CA ARG A 205 2.90 -1.13 21.35
C ARG A 205 1.66 -1.09 20.47
N SER A 206 1.84 -1.04 19.16
CA SER A 206 0.73 -1.00 18.21
C SER A 206 -0.15 -2.25 18.26
N LEU A 207 0.45 -3.43 18.41
CA LEU A 207 -0.29 -4.69 18.55
C LEU A 207 -1.04 -4.78 19.90
N GLU A 208 -0.44 -4.29 20.99
CA GLU A 208 -1.07 -4.21 22.31
C GLU A 208 -2.26 -3.24 22.27
N GLU A 209 -2.09 -2.05 21.72
CA GLU A 209 -3.15 -1.05 21.54
C GLU A 209 -4.30 -1.57 20.66
N SER A 210 -3.99 -2.40 19.65
CA SER A 210 -4.99 -3.01 18.78
C SER A 210 -5.82 -4.10 19.45
N GLY A 211 -5.45 -4.55 20.67
CA GLY A 211 -6.22 -5.53 21.45
C GLY A 211 -5.93 -6.98 21.10
N ALA A 212 -4.70 -7.31 20.69
CA ALA A 212 -4.21 -8.69 20.60
C ALA A 212 -4.07 -9.31 22.00
N ASP A 213 -4.22 -10.64 22.13
CA ASP A 213 -4.03 -11.36 23.39
C ASP A 213 -2.57 -11.82 23.59
N VAL A 214 -1.89 -12.11 22.49
CA VAL A 214 -0.47 -12.49 22.41
C VAL A 214 0.13 -11.77 21.21
N ILE A 215 1.31 -11.22 21.37
CA ILE A 215 2.00 -10.54 20.29
C ILE A 215 3.33 -11.21 19.95
N GLY A 216 3.83 -11.05 18.75
CA GLY A 216 5.08 -11.70 18.40
C GLY A 216 5.55 -11.50 16.97
N LEU A 217 6.54 -12.31 16.60
CA LEU A 217 7.14 -12.30 15.28
C LEU A 217 7.17 -13.72 14.69
N ASN A 218 6.95 -13.82 13.37
CA ASN A 218 7.12 -15.07 12.66
C ASN A 218 7.72 -14.89 11.27
N CYS A 219 8.27 -15.96 10.71
CA CYS A 219 8.78 -16.02 9.34
C CYS A 219 9.91 -15.02 9.03
N SER A 220 10.20 -14.80 7.75
CA SER A 220 11.18 -13.89 7.11
C SER A 220 12.64 -14.10 7.52
N VAL A 221 12.94 -14.18 8.80
CA VAL A 221 14.31 -14.32 9.34
C VAL A 221 14.51 -15.61 10.12
N GLY A 222 15.79 -15.93 10.36
CA GLY A 222 16.17 -17.02 11.27
C GLY A 222 16.12 -16.61 12.74
N PRO A 223 16.38 -17.56 13.66
CA PRO A 223 16.16 -17.35 15.08
C PRO A 223 17.09 -16.30 15.72
N ALA A 224 18.26 -16.01 15.16
CA ALA A 224 19.17 -15.01 15.72
C ALA A 224 18.60 -13.59 15.61
N VAL A 225 18.27 -13.16 14.40
CA VAL A 225 17.69 -11.82 14.15
C VAL A 225 16.33 -11.66 14.85
N MET A 226 15.54 -12.75 14.88
CA MET A 226 14.24 -12.71 15.58
C MET A 226 14.42 -12.53 17.08
N LEU A 227 15.45 -13.15 17.69
CA LEU A 227 15.75 -12.98 19.12
C LEU A 227 16.05 -11.52 19.43
N ASP A 228 16.93 -10.87 18.65
CA ASP A 228 17.29 -9.48 18.84
C ASP A 228 16.05 -8.56 18.79
N ALA A 229 15.15 -8.78 17.81
CA ALA A 229 13.92 -8.02 17.69
C ALA A 229 12.91 -8.31 18.83
N ILE A 230 12.82 -9.55 19.29
CA ILE A 230 11.94 -9.92 20.44
C ILE A 230 12.46 -9.31 21.74
N GLU A 231 13.77 -9.19 21.94
CA GLU A 231 14.35 -8.50 23.11
C GLU A 231 13.86 -7.04 23.17
N GLU A 232 13.86 -6.32 22.04
CA GLU A 232 13.31 -4.96 21.97
C GLU A 232 11.80 -4.91 22.26
N MET A 233 11.03 -5.89 21.79
CA MET A 233 9.59 -5.98 22.09
C MET A 233 9.35 -6.22 23.58
N ALA A 234 10.12 -7.12 24.20
CA ALA A 234 9.99 -7.49 25.60
C ALA A 234 10.23 -6.33 26.57
N GLU A 235 11.01 -5.31 26.17
CA GLU A 235 11.26 -4.13 26.99
C GLU A 235 10.05 -3.21 27.16
N VAL A 236 9.03 -3.30 26.27
CA VAL A 236 7.96 -2.31 26.15
C VAL A 236 6.55 -2.86 26.30
N THR A 237 6.37 -4.17 26.41
CA THR A 237 5.05 -4.82 26.53
C THR A 237 4.95 -5.70 27.75
N THR A 238 3.72 -5.84 28.28
CA THR A 238 3.39 -6.82 29.32
C THR A 238 2.61 -8.02 28.77
N LEU A 239 2.24 -7.99 27.49
CA LEU A 239 1.56 -9.11 26.87
C LEU A 239 2.49 -10.32 26.70
N PRO A 240 1.95 -11.54 26.72
CA PRO A 240 2.73 -12.74 26.39
C PRO A 240 3.33 -12.64 25.00
N LEU A 241 4.61 -13.01 24.87
CA LEU A 241 5.33 -13.00 23.61
C LEU A 241 5.33 -14.35 22.92
N SER A 242 5.28 -14.32 21.58
CA SER A 242 5.37 -15.49 20.69
C SER A 242 6.48 -15.31 19.65
N ALA A 243 7.21 -16.39 19.33
CA ALA A 243 8.27 -16.38 18.34
C ALA A 243 8.29 -17.66 17.49
N GLN A 244 8.18 -17.51 16.16
CA GLN A 244 8.16 -18.62 15.21
C GLN A 244 9.13 -18.33 14.04
N PRO A 245 10.46 -18.45 14.26
CA PRO A 245 11.47 -18.19 13.23
C PRO A 245 11.49 -19.26 12.15
N ASN A 246 12.03 -18.89 10.99
CA ASN A 246 12.41 -19.84 9.96
C ASN A 246 13.60 -20.72 10.43
N ALA A 247 13.74 -21.89 9.85
CA ALA A 247 14.95 -22.72 10.05
C ALA A 247 16.18 -22.11 9.34
N GLY A 248 16.51 -20.86 9.69
CA GLY A 248 17.53 -20.04 9.07
C GLY A 248 17.03 -19.25 7.86
N LEU A 249 17.94 -18.52 7.20
CA LEU A 249 17.63 -17.80 5.98
C LEU A 249 17.53 -18.77 4.78
N PRO A 250 16.57 -18.54 3.86
CA PRO A 250 16.44 -19.38 2.67
C PRO A 250 17.66 -19.21 1.76
N ARG A 251 18.20 -20.33 1.27
CA ARG A 251 19.18 -20.36 0.18
C ARG A 251 18.52 -20.90 -1.08
N THR A 252 18.70 -20.21 -2.18
CA THR A 252 18.21 -20.69 -3.48
C THR A 252 19.24 -21.63 -4.10
N VAL A 253 18.86 -22.90 -4.30
CA VAL A 253 19.67 -23.90 -4.97
C VAL A 253 18.83 -24.53 -6.09
N ARG A 254 19.21 -24.32 -7.36
CA ARG A 254 18.45 -24.81 -8.54
C ARG A 254 16.95 -24.45 -8.44
N ASP A 255 16.66 -23.18 -8.23
CA ASP A 255 15.30 -22.59 -8.09
C ASP A 255 14.49 -23.13 -6.89
N ARG A 256 15.13 -23.80 -5.93
CA ARG A 256 14.52 -24.27 -4.69
C ARG A 256 15.01 -23.48 -3.50
N LYS A 257 14.08 -23.03 -2.66
CA LYS A 257 14.42 -22.46 -1.35
C LYS A 257 14.69 -23.58 -0.37
N ILE A 258 15.91 -23.62 0.18
CA ILE A 258 16.36 -24.60 1.16
C ILE A 258 16.69 -23.89 2.46
N TYR A 259 16.27 -24.44 3.57
CA TYR A 259 16.53 -23.95 4.92
C TYR A 259 17.51 -24.90 5.60
N LEU A 260 18.55 -24.37 6.26
CA LEU A 260 19.69 -25.16 6.70
C LEU A 260 19.93 -25.19 8.22
N ALA A 261 19.13 -24.44 9.01
CA ALA A 261 19.26 -24.50 10.46
C ALA A 261 18.86 -25.91 10.97
N SER A 262 19.68 -26.49 11.82
CA SER A 262 19.38 -27.82 12.38
C SER A 262 18.38 -27.76 13.51
N PRO A 263 17.67 -28.86 13.82
CA PRO A 263 16.79 -28.96 14.98
C PRO A 263 17.47 -28.56 16.30
N ASP A 264 18.72 -28.92 16.50
CA ASP A 264 19.46 -28.57 17.72
C ASP A 264 19.77 -27.07 17.81
N TYR A 265 20.06 -26.41 16.69
CA TYR A 265 20.23 -24.95 16.62
C TYR A 265 18.94 -24.22 16.96
N MET A 266 17.82 -24.63 16.39
CA MET A 266 16.52 -24.06 16.69
C MET A 266 16.15 -24.26 18.17
N ALA A 267 16.41 -25.43 18.73
CA ALA A 267 16.17 -25.73 20.15
C ALA A 267 17.02 -24.83 21.07
N GLN A 268 18.27 -24.54 20.72
CA GLN A 268 19.12 -23.64 21.47
C GLN A 268 18.57 -22.21 21.49
N TYR A 269 18.07 -21.71 20.37
CA TYR A 269 17.47 -20.39 20.32
C TYR A 269 16.09 -20.33 20.98
N ALA A 270 15.30 -21.39 20.91
CA ALA A 270 14.07 -21.49 21.70
C ALA A 270 14.32 -21.25 23.20
N ARG A 271 15.39 -21.83 23.76
CA ARG A 271 15.79 -21.55 25.15
C ARG A 271 16.11 -20.08 25.40
N ARG A 272 16.89 -19.45 24.51
CA ARG A 272 17.25 -18.02 24.63
C ARG A 272 16.02 -17.13 24.57
N MET A 273 15.07 -17.44 23.68
CA MET A 273 13.80 -16.71 23.57
C MET A 273 12.99 -16.80 24.86
N ILE A 274 12.94 -17.97 25.49
CA ILE A 274 12.27 -18.14 26.80
C ILE A 274 12.99 -17.36 27.90
N ASP A 275 14.32 -17.32 27.87
CA ASP A 275 15.11 -16.54 28.83
C ASP A 275 14.81 -15.04 28.78
N VAL A 276 14.36 -14.50 27.62
CA VAL A 276 13.94 -13.10 27.47
C VAL A 276 12.42 -12.89 27.61
N GLY A 277 11.67 -13.93 27.98
CA GLY A 277 10.25 -13.82 28.32
C GLY A 277 9.26 -14.34 27.27
N VAL A 278 9.72 -14.94 26.18
CA VAL A 278 8.84 -15.59 25.20
C VAL A 278 8.14 -16.78 25.86
N ARG A 279 6.82 -16.87 25.69
CA ARG A 279 6.01 -17.97 26.24
C ARG A 279 5.56 -18.97 25.19
N PHE A 280 5.42 -18.51 23.94
CA PHE A 280 4.94 -19.33 22.83
C PHE A 280 6.05 -19.44 21.79
N VAL A 281 6.58 -20.64 21.59
CA VAL A 281 7.69 -20.88 20.66
C VAL A 281 7.27 -21.91 19.62
N GLY A 282 7.61 -21.68 18.39
CA GLY A 282 7.36 -22.61 17.29
C GLY A 282 8.36 -22.44 16.17
N GLY A 283 7.97 -22.85 14.98
CA GLY A 283 8.77 -22.67 13.79
C GLY A 283 7.93 -22.27 12.59
N CYS A 284 8.55 -21.56 11.66
CA CYS A 284 7.94 -21.21 10.38
C CYS A 284 8.68 -21.94 9.25
N CYS A 285 8.91 -21.33 8.11
CA CYS A 285 9.46 -21.97 6.91
C CYS A 285 10.72 -22.79 7.18
N GLY A 286 10.74 -24.01 6.62
CA GLY A 286 11.87 -24.95 6.74
C GLY A 286 11.89 -25.79 8.01
N THR A 287 11.04 -25.52 9.00
CA THR A 287 10.92 -26.37 10.19
C THR A 287 10.11 -27.64 9.90
N THR A 288 10.40 -28.69 10.66
CA THR A 288 9.82 -30.03 10.51
C THR A 288 9.39 -30.55 11.89
N PRO A 289 8.66 -31.68 11.97
CA PRO A 289 8.34 -32.31 13.25
C PRO A 289 9.55 -32.57 14.14
N ASP A 290 10.74 -32.85 13.56
CA ASP A 290 11.97 -33.04 14.35
C ASP A 290 12.44 -31.72 15.00
N HIS A 291 12.28 -30.58 14.35
CA HIS A 291 12.56 -29.27 14.95
C HIS A 291 11.65 -29.02 16.16
N VAL A 292 10.35 -29.25 15.98
CA VAL A 292 9.34 -29.08 17.04
C VAL A 292 9.64 -30.00 18.23
N ARG A 293 9.96 -31.29 17.97
CA ARG A 293 10.32 -32.25 19.03
C ARG A 293 11.54 -31.78 19.81
N LYS A 294 12.59 -31.33 19.11
CA LYS A 294 13.82 -30.83 19.75
C LYS A 294 13.59 -29.56 20.57
N MET A 295 12.81 -28.62 20.03
CA MET A 295 12.43 -27.41 20.78
C MET A 295 11.63 -27.79 22.04
N ARG A 296 10.61 -28.65 21.93
CA ARG A 296 9.83 -29.14 23.07
C ARG A 296 10.73 -29.76 24.15
N ASP A 297 11.62 -30.65 23.76
CA ASP A 297 12.53 -31.35 24.72
C ASP A 297 13.46 -30.35 25.41
N ALA A 298 13.95 -29.37 24.68
CA ALA A 298 14.85 -28.35 25.21
C ALA A 298 14.18 -27.40 26.23
N VAL A 299 12.88 -27.17 26.10
CA VAL A 299 12.16 -26.17 26.94
C VAL A 299 11.25 -26.80 27.99
N ALA A 300 11.13 -28.12 28.02
CA ALA A 300 10.16 -28.84 28.87
C ALA A 300 10.27 -28.51 30.38
N ALA A 301 11.46 -28.17 30.85
CA ALA A 301 11.74 -27.85 32.25
C ALA A 301 11.92 -26.34 32.51
N LEU A 302 11.76 -25.49 31.49
CA LEU A 302 11.96 -24.05 31.63
C LEU A 302 10.67 -23.35 32.05
N GLN A 303 10.82 -22.33 32.86
CA GLN A 303 9.78 -21.34 33.11
C GLN A 303 10.22 -20.02 32.49
N PRO A 304 9.31 -19.29 31.82
CA PRO A 304 9.65 -17.99 31.27
C PRO A 304 10.05 -17.06 32.42
N LYS A 305 11.10 -16.30 32.24
CA LYS A 305 11.41 -15.19 33.15
C LYS A 305 10.41 -14.08 32.83
N HIS A 306 9.73 -13.57 33.84
CA HIS A 306 8.97 -12.34 33.67
C HIS A 306 9.97 -11.23 33.34
N PRO A 307 9.86 -10.59 32.18
CA PRO A 307 10.71 -9.45 31.89
C PRO A 307 10.43 -8.40 32.97
N VAL A 308 11.47 -7.95 33.64
CA VAL A 308 11.37 -6.73 34.43
C VAL A 308 11.21 -5.62 33.41
N VAL A 309 9.97 -5.19 33.19
CA VAL A 309 9.68 -4.02 32.36
C VAL A 309 10.40 -2.86 33.04
N THR A 310 11.62 -2.61 32.62
CA THR A 310 12.28 -1.37 32.92
C THR A 310 11.57 -0.37 32.03
N ILE A 311 10.68 0.45 32.62
CA ILE A 311 10.18 1.63 31.94
C ILE A 311 11.44 2.49 31.71
N ARG A 312 12.19 2.19 30.65
CA ARG A 312 13.03 3.20 30.04
C ARG A 312 12.04 4.29 29.63
N GLU A 313 12.18 5.47 30.24
CA GLU A 313 11.56 6.66 29.68
C GLU A 313 11.78 6.57 28.19
N ALA A 314 10.68 6.47 27.44
CA ALA A 314 10.67 6.21 26.04
C ALA A 314 11.81 6.98 25.37
N SER A 315 12.66 6.29 24.61
CA SER A 315 13.32 6.95 23.47
C SER A 315 12.25 7.80 22.80
N PRO A 316 12.54 9.05 22.41
CA PRO A 316 11.56 10.11 22.27
C PRO A 316 10.26 9.57 21.71
N SER A 317 9.19 9.82 22.46
CA SER A 317 7.79 9.54 22.14
C SER A 317 7.61 9.44 20.62
N PRO A 318 6.80 8.52 20.06
CA PRO A 318 6.61 8.45 18.63
C PRO A 318 6.55 9.88 18.13
N ALA A 319 7.48 10.25 17.27
CA ALA A 319 7.82 11.66 17.00
C ALA A 319 6.51 12.41 16.92
N SER A 320 6.33 13.42 17.76
CA SER A 320 5.04 14.10 17.87
C SER A 320 4.67 14.47 16.44
N ILE A 321 3.68 13.79 15.88
CA ILE A 321 3.25 13.99 14.50
C ILE A 321 3.02 15.50 14.37
N ALA A 322 3.89 16.18 13.64
CA ALA A 322 3.81 17.61 13.53
C ALA A 322 2.56 18.00 12.75
N GLU A 323 1.92 19.08 13.14
CA GLU A 323 0.90 19.67 12.29
C GLU A 323 1.58 20.17 11.00
N PRO A 324 1.03 19.82 9.82
CA PRO A 324 1.56 20.29 8.55
C PRO A 324 1.60 21.82 8.51
N VAL A 325 2.62 22.39 7.87
CA VAL A 325 2.63 23.82 7.59
C VAL A 325 1.33 24.20 6.86
N PRO A 326 0.61 25.26 7.27
CA PRO A 326 -0.62 25.67 6.60
C PRO A 326 -0.40 25.87 5.10
N LEU A 327 -1.34 25.44 4.27
CA LEU A 327 -1.23 25.44 2.80
C LEU A 327 -0.85 26.81 2.23
N GLU A 328 -1.35 27.90 2.82
CA GLU A 328 -0.99 29.29 2.44
C GLU A 328 0.51 29.58 2.57
N GLY A 329 1.19 28.91 3.49
CA GLY A 329 2.63 29.08 3.75
C GLY A 329 3.54 28.24 2.86
N ARG A 330 3.02 27.19 2.20
CA ARG A 330 3.87 26.20 1.51
C ARG A 330 4.37 26.68 0.15
N SER A 331 3.54 27.36 -0.66
CA SER A 331 3.89 27.87 -1.99
C SER A 331 3.04 29.08 -2.39
N ALA A 332 3.43 29.79 -3.46
CA ALA A 332 2.58 30.85 -4.02
C ALA A 332 1.31 30.27 -4.69
N TRP A 333 1.42 29.10 -5.31
CA TRP A 333 0.28 28.33 -5.83
C TRP A 333 -0.71 28.00 -4.72
N GLY A 334 -0.27 27.38 -3.64
CA GLY A 334 -1.10 27.02 -2.49
C GLY A 334 -1.77 28.23 -1.84
N ARG A 335 -1.02 29.32 -1.71
CA ARG A 335 -1.53 30.61 -1.19
C ARG A 335 -2.70 31.14 -2.00
N LYS A 336 -2.61 31.13 -3.33
CA LYS A 336 -3.67 31.58 -4.22
C LYS A 336 -4.92 30.69 -4.13
N LEU A 337 -4.73 29.36 -4.04
CA LEU A 337 -5.84 28.43 -3.85
C LEU A 337 -6.61 28.73 -2.56
N VAL A 338 -5.93 28.93 -1.44
CA VAL A 338 -6.54 29.27 -0.14
C VAL A 338 -7.29 30.59 -0.19
N ARG A 339 -6.73 31.60 -0.86
CA ARG A 339 -7.36 32.92 -1.01
C ARG A 339 -8.53 32.96 -1.98
N GLY A 340 -8.81 31.85 -2.65
CA GLY A 340 -9.86 31.79 -3.64
C GLY A 340 -9.56 32.55 -4.93
N GLU A 341 -8.28 32.86 -5.18
CA GLU A 341 -7.83 33.50 -6.41
C GLU A 341 -7.88 32.51 -7.58
N THR A 342 -8.21 33.01 -8.78
CA THR A 342 -8.17 32.17 -9.99
C THR A 342 -6.71 31.85 -10.35
N VAL A 343 -6.37 30.56 -10.35
CA VAL A 343 -5.01 30.09 -10.73
C VAL A 343 -4.96 29.66 -12.19
N ALA A 344 -3.75 29.79 -12.80
CA ALA A 344 -3.49 29.30 -14.15
C ALA A 344 -2.15 28.57 -14.20
N SER A 345 -2.16 27.35 -14.73
CA SER A 345 -0.94 26.61 -15.04
C SER A 345 -0.93 26.17 -16.50
N VAL A 346 0.27 26.01 -17.06
CA VAL A 346 0.44 25.53 -18.44
C VAL A 346 1.41 24.35 -18.44
N GLU A 347 1.03 23.32 -19.16
CA GLU A 347 1.80 22.08 -19.28
C GLU A 347 3.02 22.25 -20.20
N ILE A 348 4.18 21.76 -19.74
CA ILE A 348 5.38 21.56 -20.54
C ILE A 348 5.79 20.08 -20.49
N ILE A 349 6.00 19.50 -21.68
CA ILE A 349 6.53 18.16 -21.82
C ILE A 349 8.06 18.23 -21.91
N PRO A 350 8.82 17.64 -20.97
CA PRO A 350 10.29 17.63 -21.03
C PRO A 350 10.83 17.02 -22.33
N PRO A 351 12.03 17.40 -22.78
CA PRO A 351 12.63 16.90 -24.03
C PRO A 351 13.11 15.45 -23.91
N HIS A 352 13.32 14.82 -25.07
CA HIS A 352 14.05 13.54 -25.15
C HIS A 352 15.57 13.68 -25.00
N SER A 353 16.06 14.89 -24.90
CA SER A 353 17.47 15.25 -24.78
C SER A 353 17.79 15.86 -23.41
N TRP A 354 19.04 16.13 -23.15
CA TRP A 354 19.52 16.87 -21.99
C TRP A 354 19.49 18.40 -22.16
N ASP A 355 19.01 18.91 -23.32
CA ASP A 355 18.96 20.35 -23.62
C ASP A 355 17.88 21.04 -22.78
N ALA A 356 18.31 21.69 -21.70
CA ALA A 356 17.46 22.42 -20.78
C ALA A 356 16.77 23.65 -21.41
N SER A 357 17.26 24.18 -22.52
CA SER A 357 16.62 25.31 -23.21
C SER A 357 15.20 25.01 -23.66
N GLN A 358 14.91 23.74 -23.94
CA GLN A 358 13.58 23.29 -24.37
C GLN A 358 12.51 23.35 -23.24
N VAL A 359 12.91 23.48 -21.99
CA VAL A 359 12.00 23.72 -20.86
C VAL A 359 12.11 25.15 -20.34
N THR A 360 13.31 25.74 -20.29
CA THR A 360 13.49 27.09 -19.74
C THR A 360 12.98 28.19 -20.64
N THR A 361 13.08 28.05 -21.97
CA THR A 361 12.58 29.05 -22.93
C THR A 361 11.05 29.19 -22.85
N PRO A 362 10.24 28.13 -22.98
CA PRO A 362 8.80 28.27 -22.79
C PRO A 362 8.43 28.71 -21.37
N ALA A 363 9.13 28.25 -20.34
CA ALA A 363 8.85 28.66 -18.95
C ALA A 363 9.06 30.18 -18.77
N ARG A 364 10.07 30.80 -19.39
CA ARG A 364 10.24 32.26 -19.37
C ARG A 364 9.06 33.00 -20.02
N GLN A 365 8.55 32.48 -21.14
CA GLN A 365 7.39 33.07 -21.80
C GLN A 365 6.15 33.00 -20.90
N LEU A 366 5.94 31.85 -20.24
CA LEU A 366 4.82 31.67 -19.30
C LEU A 366 4.94 32.62 -18.10
N LYS A 367 6.15 32.78 -17.54
CA LYS A 367 6.39 33.71 -16.42
C LYS A 367 6.05 35.16 -16.78
N VAL A 368 6.55 35.64 -17.94
CA VAL A 368 6.27 37.01 -18.40
C VAL A 368 4.78 37.22 -18.65
N SER A 369 4.07 36.19 -19.06
CA SER A 369 2.61 36.26 -19.30
C SER A 369 1.77 36.06 -18.01
N GLY A 370 2.40 36.06 -16.81
CA GLY A 370 1.68 36.01 -15.53
C GLY A 370 1.05 34.64 -15.22
N VAL A 371 1.53 33.55 -15.83
CA VAL A 371 1.13 32.19 -15.47
C VAL A 371 1.68 31.88 -14.07
N ASP A 372 0.89 31.25 -13.20
CA ASP A 372 1.23 31.02 -11.79
C ASP A 372 2.24 29.89 -11.61
N ALA A 373 2.06 28.82 -12.37
CA ALA A 373 2.97 27.67 -12.32
C ALA A 373 3.10 26.98 -13.69
N VAL A 374 4.26 26.37 -13.93
CA VAL A 374 4.43 25.46 -15.04
C VAL A 374 4.18 24.04 -14.58
N SER A 375 3.31 23.30 -15.29
CA SER A 375 3.05 21.90 -15.00
C SER A 375 3.98 21.02 -15.84
N ILE A 376 4.76 20.15 -15.19
CA ILE A 376 5.82 19.37 -15.85
C ILE A 376 5.48 17.90 -15.81
N VAL A 377 5.18 17.33 -16.98
CA VAL A 377 4.67 15.96 -17.12
C VAL A 377 5.78 14.93 -17.01
N GLU A 378 5.56 13.86 -16.26
CA GLU A 378 6.50 12.74 -16.17
C GLU A 378 6.25 11.72 -17.27
N SER A 379 7.18 11.66 -18.22
CA SER A 379 7.29 10.61 -19.26
C SER A 379 5.94 10.11 -19.83
N PRO A 380 5.11 11.00 -20.42
CA PRO A 380 3.80 10.62 -20.93
C PRO A 380 3.91 9.51 -21.98
N ARG A 381 2.96 8.56 -21.96
CA ARG A 381 2.97 7.33 -22.78
C ARG A 381 4.24 6.50 -22.58
N SER A 382 4.79 6.49 -21.38
CA SER A 382 6.00 5.72 -21.03
C SER A 382 7.19 5.92 -21.96
N ARG A 383 7.34 7.14 -22.51
CA ARG A 383 8.49 7.49 -23.35
C ARG A 383 9.59 8.14 -22.52
N SER A 384 10.81 7.62 -22.63
CA SER A 384 11.99 8.19 -21.96
C SER A 384 12.21 9.65 -22.32
N ARG A 385 12.36 10.50 -21.30
CA ARG A 385 12.56 11.95 -21.37
C ARG A 385 13.45 12.42 -20.24
N MET A 386 13.83 13.70 -20.27
CA MET A 386 14.34 14.36 -19.07
C MET A 386 13.28 14.23 -17.96
N GLY A 387 13.63 13.71 -16.78
CA GLY A 387 12.69 13.50 -15.69
C GLY A 387 12.02 14.81 -15.23
N ALA A 388 10.74 14.74 -14.90
CA ALA A 388 9.97 15.94 -14.53
C ALA A 388 10.56 16.68 -13.35
N LEU A 389 11.04 15.97 -12.32
CA LEU A 389 11.69 16.56 -11.17
C LEU A 389 12.97 17.33 -11.53
N SER A 390 13.82 16.77 -12.40
CA SER A 390 15.02 17.45 -12.89
C SER A 390 14.69 18.69 -13.71
N ALA A 391 13.67 18.61 -14.57
CA ALA A 391 13.20 19.75 -15.36
C ALA A 391 12.62 20.86 -14.46
N ALA A 392 11.87 20.51 -13.41
CA ALA A 392 11.34 21.45 -12.42
C ALA A 392 12.45 22.20 -11.68
N LEU A 393 13.45 21.49 -11.20
CA LEU A 393 14.61 22.09 -10.52
C LEU A 393 15.33 23.10 -11.43
N ILE A 394 15.49 22.76 -12.71
CA ILE A 394 16.10 23.68 -13.69
C ILE A 394 15.22 24.92 -13.92
N VAL A 395 13.92 24.73 -14.10
CA VAL A 395 12.99 25.84 -14.33
C VAL A 395 12.91 26.76 -13.13
N GLU A 396 12.76 26.24 -11.92
CA GLU A 396 12.67 27.04 -10.70
C GLU A 396 13.97 27.81 -10.43
N ARG A 397 15.12 27.15 -10.62
CA ARG A 397 16.44 27.78 -10.45
C ARG A 397 16.72 28.86 -11.51
N ASP A 398 16.50 28.57 -12.81
CA ASP A 398 16.98 29.39 -13.93
C ASP A 398 15.94 30.41 -14.42
N VAL A 399 14.66 30.16 -14.11
CA VAL A 399 13.54 31.01 -14.52
C VAL A 399 12.86 31.63 -13.30
N GLY A 400 12.80 30.94 -12.18
CA GLY A 400 12.11 31.39 -10.98
C GLY A 400 10.58 31.43 -11.17
N LEU A 401 10.03 30.46 -11.88
CA LEU A 401 8.59 30.19 -11.98
C LEU A 401 8.32 28.91 -11.21
N GLU A 402 7.32 28.90 -10.32
CA GLU A 402 6.93 27.69 -9.60
C GLU A 402 6.52 26.58 -10.58
N SER A 403 6.85 25.36 -10.22
CA SER A 403 6.47 24.17 -10.98
C SER A 403 5.43 23.33 -10.23
N ILE A 404 4.59 22.63 -10.97
CA ILE A 404 3.76 21.52 -10.50
C ILE A 404 4.37 20.27 -11.13
N VAL A 405 5.06 19.46 -10.34
CA VAL A 405 5.73 18.26 -10.83
C VAL A 405 4.75 17.11 -10.88
N HIS A 406 4.50 16.54 -12.07
CA HIS A 406 3.79 15.27 -12.14
C HIS A 406 4.73 14.18 -11.62
N TYR A 407 4.32 13.49 -10.58
CA TYR A 407 5.11 12.44 -9.95
C TYR A 407 4.36 11.11 -10.02
N THR A 408 5.02 10.09 -10.61
CA THR A 408 4.37 8.80 -10.92
C THR A 408 4.82 7.70 -9.96
N CYS A 409 3.94 6.70 -9.75
CA CYS A 409 4.24 5.48 -9.01
C CYS A 409 4.90 4.40 -9.87
N ARG A 410 5.04 4.64 -11.19
CA ARG A 410 5.42 3.63 -12.19
C ARG A 410 6.89 3.20 -12.13
N ASP A 411 7.81 4.16 -12.02
CA ASP A 411 9.22 3.91 -12.38
C ASP A 411 10.11 3.61 -11.17
N LYS A 412 9.63 3.82 -9.96
CA LYS A 412 10.42 3.73 -8.72
C LYS A 412 9.69 2.94 -7.65
N ASN A 413 10.48 2.22 -6.86
CA ASN A 413 9.97 1.62 -5.64
C ASN A 413 9.76 2.69 -4.54
N MET A 414 9.08 2.33 -3.46
CA MET A 414 8.79 3.25 -2.36
C MET A 414 10.05 3.93 -1.81
N LEU A 415 11.15 3.20 -1.65
CA LEU A 415 12.41 3.77 -1.17
C LEU A 415 12.94 4.88 -2.10
N GLY A 416 12.93 4.63 -3.42
CA GLY A 416 13.34 5.61 -4.42
C GLY A 416 12.40 6.82 -4.46
N MET A 417 11.10 6.63 -4.28
CA MET A 417 10.11 7.71 -4.23
C MET A 417 10.34 8.61 -3.01
N ILE A 418 10.55 8.06 -1.83
CA ILE A 418 10.83 8.82 -0.61
C ILE A 418 12.13 9.60 -0.75
N SER A 419 13.20 8.96 -1.26
CA SER A 419 14.49 9.63 -1.48
C SER A 419 14.37 10.83 -2.42
N ASP A 420 13.63 10.68 -3.52
CA ASP A 420 13.39 11.76 -4.46
C ASP A 420 12.59 12.92 -3.85
N LEU A 421 11.51 12.59 -3.10
CA LEU A 421 10.66 13.59 -2.46
C LEU A 421 11.43 14.38 -1.39
N LEU A 422 12.25 13.72 -0.57
CA LEU A 422 13.12 14.40 0.39
C LEU A 422 14.12 15.31 -0.32
N GLY A 423 14.73 14.85 -1.42
CA GLY A 423 15.63 15.66 -2.26
C GLY A 423 14.92 16.84 -2.91
N ALA A 424 13.70 16.65 -3.40
CA ALA A 424 12.86 17.69 -3.97
C ALA A 424 12.50 18.77 -2.94
N ALA A 425 12.08 18.36 -1.74
CA ALA A 425 11.78 19.25 -0.62
C ALA A 425 13.00 20.08 -0.22
N ALA A 426 14.17 19.45 -0.09
CA ALA A 426 15.44 20.10 0.22
C ALA A 426 15.87 21.12 -0.85
N ALA A 427 15.55 20.85 -2.11
CA ALA A 427 15.84 21.73 -3.24
C ALA A 427 14.80 22.84 -3.45
N GLY A 428 13.73 22.88 -2.66
CA GLY A 428 12.71 23.94 -2.70
C GLY A 428 11.49 23.66 -3.56
N ILE A 429 11.40 22.49 -4.21
CA ILE A 429 10.19 22.09 -4.94
C ILE A 429 9.04 21.91 -3.94
N ARG A 430 7.88 22.49 -4.26
CA ARG A 430 6.71 22.52 -3.38
C ARG A 430 5.48 21.86 -3.97
N ASN A 431 5.17 22.08 -5.24
CA ASN A 431 3.90 21.61 -5.79
C ASN A 431 4.10 20.29 -6.56
N VAL A 432 3.34 19.28 -6.21
CA VAL A 432 3.39 17.92 -6.80
C VAL A 432 2.00 17.51 -7.24
N LEU A 433 1.85 17.06 -8.49
CA LEU A 433 0.64 16.39 -8.96
C LEU A 433 0.87 14.87 -8.95
N VAL A 434 0.18 14.19 -8.07
CA VAL A 434 0.29 12.75 -7.88
C VAL A 434 -0.52 12.01 -8.95
N VAL A 435 0.15 11.19 -9.74
CA VAL A 435 -0.47 10.39 -10.79
C VAL A 435 0.05 8.95 -10.74
N SER A 436 -0.76 7.98 -11.17
CA SER A 436 -0.32 6.57 -11.22
C SER A 436 0.77 6.34 -12.26
N GLY A 437 0.66 6.98 -13.42
CA GLY A 437 1.54 6.79 -14.59
C GLY A 437 1.04 5.71 -15.54
N ASP A 438 1.36 5.88 -16.84
CA ASP A 438 1.00 4.92 -17.89
C ASP A 438 1.87 3.66 -17.79
N PRO A 439 1.33 2.44 -17.96
CA PRO A 439 2.14 1.21 -17.96
C PRO A 439 3.22 1.23 -19.06
N PRO A 440 4.43 0.67 -18.83
CA PRO A 440 5.49 0.59 -19.84
C PRO A 440 5.07 -0.09 -21.14
N ALA A 441 4.17 -1.07 -21.07
CA ALA A 441 3.60 -1.76 -22.22
C ALA A 441 2.94 -0.83 -23.25
N MET A 442 2.55 0.40 -22.86
CA MET A 442 2.00 1.42 -23.76
C MET A 442 3.09 2.25 -24.47
N GLY A 443 4.35 2.05 -24.14
CA GLY A 443 5.48 2.84 -24.64
C GLY A 443 6.47 2.05 -25.49
N PRO A 444 7.58 2.68 -25.89
CA PRO A 444 8.61 2.05 -26.73
C PRO A 444 9.50 1.04 -25.97
N TYR A 445 9.34 0.91 -24.67
CA TYR A 445 10.08 -0.03 -23.81
C TYR A 445 9.11 -0.95 -23.07
N PRO A 446 8.34 -1.82 -23.79
CA PRO A 446 7.27 -2.60 -23.20
C PRO A 446 7.76 -3.62 -22.15
N ASP A 447 9.02 -4.03 -22.24
CA ASP A 447 9.66 -4.99 -21.33
C ASP A 447 10.28 -4.31 -20.07
N ALA A 448 10.21 -2.96 -19.98
CA ALA A 448 10.66 -2.27 -18.78
C ALA A 448 9.76 -2.66 -17.59
N THR A 449 10.38 -2.94 -16.45
CA THR A 449 9.64 -3.33 -15.23
C THR A 449 8.79 -2.16 -14.74
N ALA A 450 7.49 -2.36 -14.68
CA ALA A 450 6.60 -1.48 -13.95
C ALA A 450 6.68 -1.83 -12.46
N VAL A 451 6.99 -0.86 -11.62
CA VAL A 451 7.19 -1.09 -10.19
C VAL A 451 5.85 -1.06 -9.46
N PHE A 452 5.17 0.08 -9.47
CA PHE A 452 3.86 0.26 -8.84
C PHE A 452 3.75 -0.33 -7.43
N ASP A 453 4.78 -0.12 -6.59
CA ASP A 453 4.73 -0.54 -5.17
C ASP A 453 3.51 0.03 -4.45
N ILE A 454 3.10 1.23 -4.81
CA ILE A 454 1.91 1.92 -4.34
C ILE A 454 1.17 2.56 -5.53
N ASP A 455 -0.09 2.90 -5.33
CA ASP A 455 -0.86 3.68 -6.30
C ASP A 455 -0.87 5.18 -5.95
N SER A 456 -1.63 5.98 -6.69
CA SER A 456 -1.71 7.42 -6.44
C SER A 456 -2.30 7.78 -5.07
N ILE A 457 -3.17 6.96 -4.50
CA ILE A 457 -3.72 7.18 -3.15
C ILE A 457 -2.61 6.93 -2.12
N GLY A 458 -1.91 5.81 -2.24
CA GLY A 458 -0.77 5.49 -1.37
C GLY A 458 0.33 6.56 -1.44
N LEU A 459 0.66 7.06 -2.62
CA LEU A 459 1.65 8.13 -2.77
C LEU A 459 1.18 9.46 -2.14
N THR A 460 -0.11 9.79 -2.23
CA THR A 460 -0.68 10.95 -1.52
C THR A 460 -0.51 10.81 -0.01
N ASN A 461 -0.77 9.62 0.55
CA ASN A 461 -0.55 9.33 1.96
C ASN A 461 0.94 9.45 2.37
N VAL A 462 1.88 8.95 1.53
CA VAL A 462 3.33 9.12 1.76
C VAL A 462 3.68 10.60 1.88
N ILE A 463 3.27 11.43 0.92
CA ILE A 463 3.56 12.86 0.92
C ILE A 463 2.93 13.54 2.15
N GLN A 464 1.73 13.16 2.53
CA GLN A 464 1.06 13.69 3.72
C GLN A 464 1.83 13.31 5.01
N GLY A 465 2.36 12.08 5.09
CA GLY A 465 3.25 11.66 6.17
C GLY A 465 4.51 12.53 6.23
N LEU A 466 5.17 12.74 5.09
CA LEU A 466 6.35 13.61 5.00
C LEU A 466 6.04 15.07 5.40
N ASN A 467 4.87 15.59 5.03
CA ASN A 467 4.39 16.92 5.46
C ASN A 467 4.11 17.00 6.98
N ARG A 468 4.00 15.87 7.65
CA ARG A 468 3.88 15.73 9.11
C ARG A 468 5.19 15.35 9.80
N GLY A 469 6.28 15.23 9.04
CA GLY A 469 7.60 14.91 9.55
C GLY A 469 7.85 13.44 9.84
N ILE A 470 7.05 12.54 9.27
CA ILE A 470 7.17 11.08 9.43
C ILE A 470 7.27 10.37 8.08
N ASP A 471 8.03 9.28 8.05
CA ASP A 471 8.06 8.34 6.93
C ASP A 471 6.93 7.29 7.01
N PRO A 472 6.74 6.42 6.00
CA PRO A 472 5.74 5.35 6.04
C PRO A 472 5.90 4.35 7.19
N GLY A 473 7.09 4.21 7.77
CA GLY A 473 7.36 3.39 8.94
C GLY A 473 6.99 4.05 10.28
N GLY A 474 6.55 5.33 10.25
CA GLY A 474 6.27 6.13 11.43
C GLY A 474 7.53 6.75 12.07
N ASN A 475 8.68 6.67 11.39
CA ASN A 475 9.93 7.25 11.90
C ASN A 475 10.01 8.73 11.57
N ALA A 476 10.60 9.52 12.50
CA ALA A 476 10.83 10.95 12.28
C ALA A 476 11.85 11.19 11.16
N ILE A 477 11.53 12.11 10.23
CA ILE A 477 12.45 12.56 9.16
C ILE A 477 13.19 13.87 9.50
N GLY A 478 13.09 14.33 10.74
CA GLY A 478 13.74 15.53 11.25
C GLY A 478 12.84 16.75 11.21
N ALA A 479 12.37 17.19 10.05
CA ALA A 479 11.44 18.30 9.89
C ALA A 479 10.34 17.96 8.87
N PRO A 480 9.11 18.48 9.04
CA PRO A 480 8.06 18.37 8.04
C PRO A 480 8.48 18.90 6.67
N THR A 481 8.05 18.25 5.60
CA THR A 481 8.10 18.84 4.26
C THR A 481 6.95 19.83 4.07
N GLU A 482 6.99 20.59 2.96
CA GLU A 482 5.99 21.63 2.68
C GLU A 482 5.36 21.41 1.30
N PHE A 483 5.05 20.16 0.95
CA PHE A 483 4.44 19.88 -0.33
C PHE A 483 2.99 20.33 -0.39
N VAL A 484 2.63 20.96 -1.50
CA VAL A 484 1.25 21.19 -1.95
C VAL A 484 0.93 20.09 -2.93
N GLN A 485 0.04 19.18 -2.53
CA GLN A 485 -0.22 17.97 -3.30
C GLN A 485 -1.53 18.02 -4.06
N GLY A 486 -1.43 17.97 -5.38
CA GLY A 486 -2.55 17.82 -6.29
C GLY A 486 -2.78 16.37 -6.64
N VAL A 487 -4.00 16.06 -7.02
CA VAL A 487 -4.40 14.76 -7.53
C VAL A 487 -5.18 14.90 -8.84
N ALA A 488 -5.13 13.85 -9.69
CA ALA A 488 -5.94 13.82 -10.90
C ALA A 488 -7.38 13.40 -10.60
N LEU A 489 -8.34 14.06 -11.27
CA LEU A 489 -9.77 13.77 -11.25
C LEU A 489 -10.23 13.43 -12.67
N ASN A 490 -10.99 12.35 -12.83
CA ASN A 490 -11.50 11.92 -14.13
C ASN A 490 -13.04 11.99 -14.19
N GLN A 491 -13.57 13.15 -14.56
CA GLN A 491 -15.02 13.37 -14.75
C GLN A 491 -15.62 12.57 -15.91
N GLY A 492 -14.78 12.08 -16.86
CA GLY A 492 -15.19 11.28 -18.00
C GLY A 492 -14.99 9.77 -17.82
N ALA A 493 -14.75 9.30 -16.59
CA ALA A 493 -14.54 7.89 -16.32
C ALA A 493 -15.76 7.04 -16.69
N VAL A 494 -15.52 5.86 -17.28
CA VAL A 494 -16.60 4.91 -17.64
C VAL A 494 -17.33 4.42 -16.39
N ASP A 495 -16.58 4.07 -15.34
CA ASP A 495 -17.14 3.71 -14.02
C ASP A 495 -17.08 4.92 -13.09
N GLN A 496 -18.16 5.72 -13.12
CA GLN A 496 -18.30 6.92 -12.31
C GLN A 496 -18.34 6.62 -10.80
N ASN A 497 -18.92 5.49 -10.39
CA ASN A 497 -19.01 5.14 -8.97
C ASN A 497 -17.63 4.84 -8.40
N ARG A 498 -16.84 4.08 -9.13
CA ARG A 498 -15.45 3.77 -8.77
C ARG A 498 -14.60 5.04 -8.74
N GLU A 499 -14.71 5.92 -9.72
CA GLU A 499 -13.90 7.15 -9.77
C GLU A 499 -14.27 8.11 -8.63
N ARG A 500 -15.57 8.28 -8.32
CA ARG A 500 -16.03 9.10 -7.19
C ARG A 500 -15.48 8.58 -5.85
N LYS A 501 -15.54 7.25 -5.64
CA LYS A 501 -14.98 6.60 -4.44
C LYS A 501 -13.46 6.81 -4.36
N ARG A 502 -12.72 6.59 -5.46
CA ARG A 502 -11.28 6.82 -5.52
C ARG A 502 -10.90 8.29 -5.31
N PHE A 503 -11.69 9.21 -5.85
CA PHE A 503 -11.47 10.64 -5.64
C PHE A 503 -11.66 11.03 -4.18
N HIS A 504 -12.69 10.51 -3.53
CA HIS A 504 -12.91 10.69 -2.09
C HIS A 504 -11.68 10.19 -1.28
N TYR A 505 -11.18 9.01 -1.56
CA TYR A 505 -9.97 8.50 -0.91
C TYR A 505 -8.72 9.37 -1.16
N LYS A 506 -8.56 9.95 -2.33
CA LYS A 506 -7.46 10.90 -2.59
C LYS A 506 -7.58 12.16 -1.73
N VAL A 507 -8.80 12.66 -1.53
CA VAL A 507 -9.07 13.81 -0.65
C VAL A 507 -8.76 13.46 0.80
N GLU A 508 -9.25 12.32 1.29
CA GLU A 508 -8.98 11.81 2.65
C GLU A 508 -7.48 11.56 2.89
N ALA A 509 -6.76 11.08 1.88
CA ALA A 509 -5.31 10.90 1.92
C ALA A 509 -4.53 12.22 2.06
N GLY A 510 -5.20 13.37 1.94
CA GLY A 510 -4.64 14.69 2.20
C GLY A 510 -4.29 15.48 0.94
N ALA A 511 -4.99 15.25 -0.19
CA ALA A 511 -4.84 16.11 -1.36
C ALA A 511 -5.25 17.56 -1.04
N ASP A 512 -4.46 18.53 -1.48
CA ASP A 512 -4.71 19.96 -1.29
C ASP A 512 -5.50 20.58 -2.46
N PHE A 513 -5.44 19.98 -3.66
CA PHE A 513 -6.22 20.40 -4.85
C PHE A 513 -6.35 19.24 -5.84
N ALA A 514 -7.23 19.42 -6.83
CA ALA A 514 -7.37 18.46 -7.92
C ALA A 514 -7.25 19.13 -9.30
N ILE A 515 -6.70 18.41 -10.28
CA ILE A 515 -6.74 18.80 -11.70
C ILE A 515 -7.61 17.78 -12.45
N THR A 516 -8.57 18.26 -13.25
CA THR A 516 -9.45 17.38 -14.03
C THR A 516 -8.73 16.83 -15.27
N GLN A 517 -9.24 15.74 -15.82
CA GLN A 517 -8.98 15.43 -17.23
C GLN A 517 -9.50 16.58 -18.13
N PRO A 518 -9.00 16.69 -19.39
CA PRO A 518 -9.48 17.73 -20.29
C PRO A 518 -11.00 17.79 -20.37
N VAL A 519 -11.56 18.98 -20.13
CA VAL A 519 -13.01 19.19 -20.09
C VAL A 519 -13.49 19.60 -21.47
N PHE A 520 -14.32 18.75 -22.09
CA PHE A 520 -15.10 19.03 -23.29
C PHE A 520 -16.61 18.87 -23.03
N ASN A 521 -16.97 18.33 -21.86
CA ASN A 521 -18.34 18.18 -21.40
C ASN A 521 -18.46 18.83 -20.01
N PRO A 522 -18.82 20.13 -19.92
CA PRO A 522 -18.96 20.85 -18.65
C PRO A 522 -20.03 20.27 -17.72
N ASP A 523 -21.09 19.67 -18.30
CA ASP A 523 -22.18 19.09 -17.50
C ASP A 523 -21.72 17.80 -16.78
N ALA A 524 -20.84 17.00 -17.39
CA ALA A 524 -20.23 15.86 -16.74
C ALA A 524 -19.36 16.29 -15.54
N LEU A 525 -18.59 17.38 -15.69
CA LEU A 525 -17.82 17.95 -14.59
C LEU A 525 -18.75 18.46 -13.48
N ARG A 526 -19.81 19.21 -13.83
CA ARG A 526 -20.80 19.71 -12.87
C ARG A 526 -21.42 18.56 -12.06
N ALA A 527 -21.91 17.53 -12.74
CA ALA A 527 -22.52 16.36 -12.11
C ALA A 527 -21.54 15.62 -11.20
N PHE A 528 -20.26 15.52 -11.59
CA PHE A 528 -19.21 14.92 -10.75
C PHE A 528 -18.97 15.73 -9.48
N LEU A 529 -18.83 17.07 -9.60
CA LEU A 529 -18.57 17.96 -8.46
C LEU A 529 -19.77 18.03 -7.52
N GLU A 530 -20.99 18.05 -8.03
CA GLU A 530 -22.22 18.01 -7.21
C GLU A 530 -22.33 16.69 -6.43
N ALA A 531 -21.96 15.57 -7.04
CA ALA A 531 -22.04 14.27 -6.41
C ALA A 531 -20.92 14.01 -5.37
N THR A 532 -19.75 14.62 -5.55
CA THR A 532 -18.61 14.43 -4.64
C THR A 532 -18.45 15.55 -3.62
N ASN A 533 -18.97 16.74 -3.91
CA ASN A 533 -18.89 17.95 -3.08
C ASN A 533 -17.52 18.12 -2.39
N PRO A 534 -16.41 18.20 -3.14
CA PRO A 534 -15.08 18.15 -2.56
C PRO A 534 -14.75 19.40 -1.73
N ASP A 535 -14.11 19.21 -0.58
CA ASP A 535 -13.63 20.31 0.26
C ASP A 535 -12.34 20.97 -0.27
N ILE A 536 -11.76 20.43 -1.35
CA ILE A 536 -10.56 20.94 -1.99
C ILE A 536 -10.85 21.70 -3.29
N PRO A 537 -10.06 22.72 -3.65
CA PRO A 537 -10.22 23.43 -4.92
C PRO A 537 -9.93 22.52 -6.11
N VAL A 538 -10.77 22.64 -7.14
CA VAL A 538 -10.62 21.93 -8.42
C VAL A 538 -10.17 22.90 -9.50
N VAL A 539 -9.21 22.49 -10.33
CA VAL A 539 -8.65 23.22 -11.48
C VAL A 539 -9.04 22.45 -12.74
N ALA A 540 -9.70 23.12 -13.69
CA ALA A 540 -10.14 22.48 -14.93
C ALA A 540 -9.00 22.31 -15.92
N GLY A 541 -8.83 21.10 -16.44
CA GLY A 541 -7.96 20.81 -17.57
C GLY A 541 -8.59 21.34 -18.87
N ILE A 542 -7.86 22.15 -19.62
CA ILE A 542 -8.28 22.70 -20.91
C ILE A 542 -7.28 22.29 -21.98
N TRP A 543 -7.75 21.66 -23.03
CA TRP A 543 -6.92 21.22 -24.16
C TRP A 543 -7.41 21.89 -25.44
N PRO A 544 -6.77 22.99 -25.91
CA PRO A 544 -7.12 23.60 -27.19
C PRO A 544 -6.81 22.62 -28.35
N PHE A 545 -7.77 22.37 -29.23
CA PHE A 545 -7.47 21.66 -30.46
C PHE A 545 -6.60 22.52 -31.39
N VAL A 546 -5.72 21.90 -32.12
CA VAL A 546 -4.87 22.60 -33.10
C VAL A 546 -5.18 22.16 -34.54
N ASP A 547 -5.75 20.98 -34.71
CA ASP A 547 -6.19 20.42 -35.99
C ASP A 547 -7.24 19.31 -35.74
N LEU A 548 -7.84 18.81 -36.83
CA LEU A 548 -8.82 17.73 -36.79
C LEU A 548 -8.25 16.44 -36.21
N ARG A 549 -6.98 16.09 -36.56
CA ARG A 549 -6.35 14.86 -36.03
C ARG A 549 -6.21 14.87 -34.54
N ASN A 550 -5.90 16.04 -33.98
CA ASN A 550 -5.82 16.20 -32.52
C ASN A 550 -7.20 16.00 -31.86
N ALA A 551 -8.28 16.52 -32.46
CA ALA A 551 -9.64 16.31 -31.96
C ALA A 551 -10.07 14.83 -32.06
N GLU A 552 -9.84 14.19 -33.20
CA GLU A 552 -10.15 12.77 -33.41
C GLU A 552 -9.33 11.85 -32.47
N PHE A 553 -8.06 12.18 -32.22
CA PHE A 553 -7.22 11.47 -31.27
C PHE A 553 -7.78 11.54 -29.84
N LEU A 554 -8.16 12.75 -29.37
CA LEU A 554 -8.73 12.91 -28.03
C LEU A 554 -10.08 12.21 -27.89
N ALA A 555 -10.89 12.23 -28.95
CA ALA A 555 -12.21 11.59 -28.96
C ALA A 555 -12.17 10.04 -28.95
N ASN A 556 -11.14 9.44 -29.56
CA ASN A 556 -11.14 8.00 -29.81
C ASN A 556 -10.02 7.23 -29.08
N GLU A 557 -8.92 7.89 -28.73
CA GLU A 557 -7.73 7.19 -28.21
C GLU A 557 -7.34 7.62 -26.79
N MET A 558 -7.86 8.74 -26.29
CA MET A 558 -7.52 9.23 -24.96
C MET A 558 -8.50 8.69 -23.90
N PRO A 559 -8.08 7.78 -23.01
CA PRO A 559 -8.97 7.24 -21.99
C PRO A 559 -9.47 8.33 -21.03
N GLY A 560 -10.78 8.32 -20.74
CA GLY A 560 -11.37 9.24 -19.78
C GLY A 560 -11.61 10.67 -20.27
N VAL A 561 -11.41 10.93 -21.55
CA VAL A 561 -11.77 12.19 -22.19
C VAL A 561 -13.04 11.98 -23.01
N ASP A 562 -14.09 12.74 -22.67
CA ASP A 562 -15.37 12.72 -23.38
C ASP A 562 -15.45 13.95 -24.29
N VAL A 563 -15.19 13.76 -25.58
CA VAL A 563 -15.29 14.81 -26.61
C VAL A 563 -16.60 14.66 -27.36
N PRO A 564 -17.53 15.60 -27.22
CA PRO A 564 -18.79 15.59 -27.97
C PRO A 564 -18.56 15.56 -29.48
N ALA A 565 -19.35 14.77 -30.20
CA ALA A 565 -19.21 14.59 -31.65
C ALA A 565 -19.33 15.93 -32.42
N GLU A 566 -20.08 16.89 -31.87
CA GLU A 566 -20.22 18.23 -32.43
C GLU A 566 -18.89 18.98 -32.52
N PHE A 567 -17.98 18.82 -31.56
CA PHE A 567 -16.67 19.49 -31.59
C PHE A 567 -15.77 18.87 -32.66
N VAL A 568 -15.81 17.55 -32.85
CA VAL A 568 -15.09 16.89 -33.94
C VAL A 568 -15.61 17.36 -35.30
N GLU A 569 -16.94 17.54 -35.44
CA GLU A 569 -17.54 18.05 -36.68
C GLU A 569 -17.18 19.52 -36.92
N ARG A 570 -17.23 20.38 -35.91
CA ARG A 570 -16.77 21.77 -35.98
C ARG A 570 -15.32 21.84 -36.47
N MET A 571 -14.42 21.02 -35.88
CA MET A 571 -13.03 20.91 -36.29
C MET A 571 -12.87 20.40 -37.75
N ARG A 572 -13.74 19.50 -38.19
CA ARG A 572 -13.72 18.99 -39.57
C ARG A 572 -14.09 20.08 -40.59
N ILE A 573 -15.12 20.87 -40.28
CA ILE A 573 -15.55 22.00 -41.12
C ILE A 573 -14.45 23.07 -41.17
N ALA A 574 -13.88 23.41 -40.04
CA ALA A 574 -12.81 24.39 -39.93
C ALA A 574 -11.53 23.92 -40.69
N GLN A 575 -11.16 22.66 -40.53
CA GLN A 575 -9.98 22.08 -41.23
C GLN A 575 -10.15 22.11 -42.75
N ALA A 576 -11.36 22.00 -43.30
CA ALA A 576 -11.60 22.12 -44.74
C ALA A 576 -11.33 23.54 -45.25
N SER A 577 -11.38 24.56 -44.36
CA SER A 577 -11.04 25.95 -44.67
C SER A 577 -9.55 26.29 -44.48
N GLY A 578 -8.76 25.35 -43.95
CA GLY A 578 -7.31 25.50 -43.77
C GLY A 578 -6.85 25.33 -42.32
N ALA A 579 -5.53 25.24 -42.14
CA ALA A 579 -4.92 25.01 -40.82
C ALA A 579 -5.18 26.18 -39.82
N ASP A 580 -5.12 27.42 -40.32
CA ASP A 580 -5.39 28.59 -39.47
C ASP A 580 -6.83 28.61 -38.97
N ALA A 581 -7.80 28.27 -39.84
CA ALA A 581 -9.20 28.17 -39.46
C ALA A 581 -9.45 27.06 -38.43
N ALA A 582 -8.78 25.93 -38.56
CA ALA A 582 -8.83 24.86 -37.59
C ALA A 582 -8.27 25.28 -36.23
N LEU A 583 -7.14 26.01 -36.19
CA LEU A 583 -6.57 26.54 -34.95
C LEU A 583 -7.51 27.58 -34.30
N GLU A 584 -8.11 28.49 -35.08
CA GLU A 584 -9.09 29.46 -34.59
C GLU A 584 -10.29 28.77 -33.92
N GLU A 585 -10.81 27.73 -34.59
CA GLU A 585 -11.94 26.96 -34.06
C GLU A 585 -11.57 26.23 -32.77
N GLY A 586 -10.38 25.61 -32.71
CA GLY A 586 -9.90 24.95 -31.52
C GLY A 586 -9.67 25.89 -30.33
N VAL A 587 -9.21 27.12 -30.59
CA VAL A 587 -9.12 28.18 -29.57
C VAL A 587 -10.54 28.59 -29.12
N THR A 588 -11.48 28.75 -30.08
CA THR A 588 -12.88 29.09 -29.75
C THR A 588 -13.52 28.05 -28.84
N ILE A 589 -13.38 26.77 -29.14
CA ILE A 589 -13.87 25.67 -28.29
C ILE A 589 -13.24 25.73 -26.88
N ALA A 590 -11.93 25.98 -26.77
CA ALA A 590 -11.26 26.11 -25.49
C ALA A 590 -11.79 27.30 -24.66
N LEU A 591 -12.10 28.41 -25.32
CA LEU A 591 -12.72 29.59 -24.66
C LEU A 591 -14.14 29.29 -24.17
N GLU A 592 -14.92 28.57 -24.96
CA GLU A 592 -16.28 28.11 -24.57
C GLU A 592 -16.17 27.21 -23.31
N MET A 593 -15.22 26.29 -23.25
CA MET A 593 -15.02 25.42 -22.09
C MET A 593 -14.59 26.19 -20.84
N ILE A 594 -13.70 27.17 -20.98
CA ILE A 594 -13.32 28.05 -19.87
C ILE A 594 -14.53 28.79 -19.34
N GLU A 595 -15.33 29.38 -20.21
CA GLU A 595 -16.52 30.16 -19.79
C GLU A 595 -17.58 29.27 -19.13
N ALA A 596 -17.84 28.08 -19.69
CA ALA A 596 -18.83 27.14 -19.14
C ALA A 596 -18.43 26.57 -17.76
N THR A 597 -17.12 26.53 -17.46
CA THR A 597 -16.61 25.99 -16.19
C THR A 597 -16.13 27.03 -15.19
N ARG A 598 -16.08 28.31 -15.56
CA ARG A 598 -15.57 29.42 -14.74
C ARG A 598 -16.17 29.49 -13.33
N GLY A 599 -17.46 29.24 -13.19
CA GLY A 599 -18.14 29.23 -11.89
C GLY A 599 -18.03 27.92 -11.09
N LEU A 600 -17.48 26.88 -11.69
CA LEU A 600 -17.38 25.53 -11.09
C LEU A 600 -16.00 25.26 -10.49
N VAL A 601 -14.95 25.94 -10.97
CA VAL A 601 -13.55 25.60 -10.67
C VAL A 601 -12.76 26.80 -10.13
N ARG A 602 -11.62 26.53 -9.50
CA ARG A 602 -10.75 27.55 -8.92
C ARG A 602 -9.71 28.08 -9.91
N GLY A 603 -9.60 27.48 -11.09
CA GLY A 603 -8.61 27.89 -12.08
C GLY A 603 -8.52 26.93 -13.26
N PHE A 604 -7.51 27.14 -14.09
CA PHE A 604 -7.36 26.43 -15.36
C PHE A 604 -5.96 25.91 -15.55
N HIS A 605 -5.89 24.65 -15.97
CA HIS A 605 -4.67 23.97 -16.35
C HIS A 605 -4.70 23.74 -17.86
N LEU A 606 -3.81 24.40 -18.62
CA LEU A 606 -3.82 24.34 -20.06
C LEU A 606 -2.73 23.40 -20.59
N THR A 607 -3.12 22.47 -21.45
CA THR A 607 -2.15 21.71 -22.26
C THR A 607 -1.61 22.59 -23.37
N ALA A 608 -0.30 22.48 -23.67
CA ALA A 608 0.34 23.13 -24.80
C ALA A 608 0.48 22.11 -25.97
N PRO A 609 -0.50 22.08 -26.90
CA PRO A 609 -0.48 21.13 -28.01
C PRO A 609 0.80 21.28 -28.84
N HIS A 610 1.39 20.16 -29.28
CA HIS A 610 2.64 20.14 -30.03
C HIS A 610 3.80 20.91 -29.36
N ARG A 611 3.77 21.06 -28.02
CA ARG A 611 4.72 21.85 -27.22
C ARG A 611 4.69 23.36 -27.55
N ASN A 612 3.61 23.84 -28.13
CA ASN A 612 3.45 25.23 -28.48
C ASN A 612 2.71 25.99 -27.37
N VAL A 613 3.45 26.60 -26.46
CA VAL A 613 2.86 27.39 -25.34
C VAL A 613 2.14 28.65 -25.82
N GLN A 614 2.35 29.12 -27.06
CA GLN A 614 1.68 30.31 -27.58
C GLN A 614 0.17 30.11 -27.72
N VAL A 615 -0.28 28.90 -28.07
CA VAL A 615 -1.71 28.58 -28.13
C VAL A 615 -2.35 28.68 -26.75
N ALA A 616 -1.72 28.07 -25.73
CA ALA A 616 -2.19 28.16 -24.35
C ALA A 616 -2.20 29.59 -23.82
N LEU A 617 -1.15 30.37 -24.09
CA LEU A 617 -1.07 31.78 -23.72
C LEU A 617 -2.14 32.64 -24.41
N ARG A 618 -2.42 32.35 -25.68
CA ARG A 618 -3.50 32.99 -26.42
C ARG A 618 -4.86 32.74 -25.75
N VAL A 619 -5.15 31.48 -25.42
CA VAL A 619 -6.41 31.10 -24.73
C VAL A 619 -6.52 31.79 -23.36
N LEU A 620 -5.44 31.82 -22.56
CA LEU A 620 -5.45 32.51 -21.24
C LEU A 620 -5.70 34.02 -21.36
N ARG A 621 -5.13 34.66 -22.38
CA ARG A 621 -5.34 36.08 -22.64
C ARG A 621 -6.77 36.38 -23.11
N GLU A 622 -7.23 35.67 -24.12
CA GLU A 622 -8.55 35.90 -24.73
C GLU A 622 -9.71 35.56 -23.80
N SER A 623 -9.52 34.57 -22.92
CA SER A 623 -10.47 34.25 -21.84
C SER A 623 -10.48 35.25 -20.68
N GLY A 624 -9.52 36.16 -20.61
CA GLY A 624 -9.38 37.09 -19.47
C GLY A 624 -8.92 36.43 -18.17
N VAL A 625 -8.49 35.18 -18.19
CA VAL A 625 -7.93 34.48 -17.01
C VAL A 625 -6.60 35.08 -16.62
N ARG A 626 -5.81 35.51 -17.60
CA ARG A 626 -4.61 36.34 -17.40
C ARG A 626 -4.65 37.53 -18.34
N ALA A 627 -4.51 38.72 -17.76
CA ALA A 627 -4.34 39.91 -18.56
C ALA A 627 -2.91 39.97 -19.12
N THR A 628 -2.72 40.58 -20.27
CA THR A 628 -1.40 40.91 -20.81
C THR A 628 -0.67 41.80 -19.81
N ALA A 629 0.58 41.41 -19.49
CA ALA A 629 1.53 42.37 -18.93
C ALA A 629 1.90 43.40 -19.99
#